data_c5e4d680aab568fd90cdd45dd443876b
#
_entry.id   c5e4d680aab568fd90cdd45dd443876b
#
_cell.length_a   1.000
_cell.length_b   1.000
_cell.length_c   1.000
_cell.angle_alpha   90.00
_cell.angle_beta   90.00
_cell.angle_gamma   90.00
#
_symmetry.space_group_name_H-M   'P 1'
#
loop_
_entity.id
_entity.type
_entity.pdbx_description
1 polymer ?
#
loop_
_entity_poly.entity_id
_entity_poly.type
_entity_poly.pdbx_seq_one_letter_code
_entity_poly.pdbx_strand_id
1 'polypeptide(L)'
;VGRVKGFNPSFGPETAQNYDNSPRGDEDDTVRFLAAFGKSALEFAVGTGRIALPLAQAGVAVDGIELSPHMVARMREKPGGDDIPVTMGDMSQTGTGRTYDLVYLVYNTITNLLTQDDQVRCFENAARHLTPDGVFVVECGLPSWVARPRHQFIDVEAVEVDHVRLDVNRFDPSTQILDENHVRISADGIRFGPIKTRQAYPSEFDLMARIAGLRLRERRGGWNGEPFVADSRRHVSVYERAA
;
A
#
# COMPACT_ATOMS: atom_id res chain seq x y z
N VAL A 1 14.43 23.86 1.14
CA VAL A 1 14.14 22.44 1.24
C VAL A 1 13.62 22.01 -0.12
N GLY A 2 14.46 21.31 -0.93
CA GLY A 2 14.08 20.84 -2.26
C GLY A 2 12.94 19.85 -2.14
N ARG A 3 11.86 20.02 -2.92
CA ARG A 3 10.81 19.01 -3.06
C ARG A 3 11.46 17.73 -3.61
N VAL A 4 11.47 16.67 -2.82
CA VAL A 4 11.80 15.34 -3.33
C VAL A 4 10.75 14.99 -4.39
N LYS A 5 11.19 14.71 -5.62
CA LYS A 5 10.30 14.36 -6.73
C LYS A 5 9.54 13.09 -6.34
N GLY A 6 8.22 13.11 -6.35
CA GLY A 6 7.38 11.98 -5.96
C GLY A 6 6.82 12.01 -4.53
N PHE A 7 7.26 12.95 -3.66
CA PHE A 7 6.69 13.05 -2.32
C PHE A 7 5.21 13.42 -2.38
N ASN A 8 4.36 12.56 -1.82
CA ASN A 8 2.95 12.86 -1.61
C ASN A 8 2.81 13.63 -0.28
N PRO A 9 2.32 14.90 -0.28
CA PRO A 9 2.18 15.69 0.94
C PRO A 9 1.23 15.06 1.97
N SER A 10 0.43 14.07 1.57
CA SER A 10 -0.46 13.31 2.47
C SER A 10 0.29 12.54 3.56
N PHE A 11 1.60 12.26 3.41
CA PHE A 11 2.43 11.55 4.38
C PHE A 11 3.39 12.47 5.13
N GLY A 12 2.93 13.69 5.45
CA GLY A 12 3.65 14.66 6.27
C GLY A 12 3.64 14.32 7.77
N PRO A 13 4.23 15.22 8.61
CA PRO A 13 4.37 14.96 10.06
C PRO A 13 3.03 14.74 10.77
N GLU A 14 1.99 15.50 10.44
CA GLU A 14 0.66 15.34 11.06
C GLU A 14 0.04 13.97 10.72
N THR A 15 0.16 13.54 9.46
CA THR A 15 -0.30 12.20 9.05
C THR A 15 0.47 11.11 9.77
N ALA A 16 1.80 11.22 9.85
CA ALA A 16 2.63 10.22 10.51
C ALA A 16 2.28 10.06 12.00
N GLN A 17 2.03 11.17 12.71
CA GLN A 17 1.62 11.15 14.12
C GLN A 17 0.29 10.43 14.35
N ASN A 18 -0.65 10.56 13.43
CA ASN A 18 -2.02 10.05 13.57
C ASN A 18 -2.27 8.74 12.82
N TYR A 19 -1.28 8.23 12.06
CA TYR A 19 -1.46 7.10 11.16
C TYR A 19 -1.92 5.82 11.85
N ASP A 20 -1.42 5.57 13.04
CA ASP A 20 -1.71 4.37 13.84
C ASP A 20 -2.95 4.50 14.72
N ASN A 21 -3.61 5.67 14.77
CA ASN A 21 -4.78 5.91 15.62
C ASN A 21 -6.04 5.17 15.14
N SER A 22 -6.02 4.63 13.93
CA SER A 22 -7.11 3.85 13.35
C SER A 22 -6.58 2.48 12.91
N PRO A 23 -6.53 1.48 13.80
CA PRO A 23 -6.15 0.11 13.45
C PRO A 23 -7.14 -0.45 12.41
N ARG A 24 -6.62 -1.24 11.49
CA ARG A 24 -7.42 -1.76 10.37
C ARG A 24 -8.10 -3.09 10.72
N GLY A 25 -7.57 -3.79 11.74
CA GLY A 25 -8.14 -5.04 12.26
C GLY A 25 -7.81 -6.26 11.42
N ASP A 26 -6.91 -6.14 10.45
CA ASP A 26 -6.46 -7.25 9.60
C ASP A 26 -4.94 -7.53 9.71
N GLU A 27 -4.26 -6.89 10.68
CA GLU A 27 -2.81 -6.98 10.86
C GLU A 27 -2.36 -8.43 11.12
N ASP A 28 -3.02 -9.12 12.04
CA ASP A 28 -2.66 -10.50 12.43
C ASP A 28 -2.83 -11.47 11.26
N ASP A 29 -3.90 -11.32 10.49
CA ASP A 29 -4.16 -12.16 9.31
C ASP A 29 -3.17 -11.87 8.20
N THR A 30 -2.82 -10.59 7.98
CA THR A 30 -1.80 -10.14 7.05
C THR A 30 -0.45 -10.75 7.40
N VAL A 31 -0.02 -10.64 8.66
CA VAL A 31 1.25 -11.19 9.16
C VAL A 31 1.30 -12.71 9.00
N ARG A 32 0.23 -13.42 9.40
CA ARG A 32 0.14 -14.88 9.25
C ARG A 32 0.28 -15.31 7.80
N PHE A 33 -0.37 -14.60 6.89
CA PHE A 33 -0.30 -14.89 5.46
C PHE A 33 1.10 -14.65 4.91
N LEU A 34 1.70 -13.50 5.20
CA LEU A 34 3.02 -13.11 4.69
C LEU A 34 4.15 -13.99 5.26
N ALA A 35 4.09 -14.36 6.53
CA ALA A 35 5.11 -15.19 7.18
C ALA A 35 5.24 -16.61 6.58
N ALA A 36 4.24 -17.05 5.81
CA ALA A 36 4.27 -18.36 5.13
C ALA A 36 5.20 -18.39 3.90
N PHE A 37 5.65 -17.24 3.39
CA PHE A 37 6.42 -17.17 2.14
C PHE A 37 7.94 -17.18 2.31
N GLY A 38 8.47 -17.16 3.53
CA GLY A 38 9.92 -17.26 3.73
C GLY A 38 10.41 -16.62 5.01
N LYS A 39 11.74 -16.44 5.10
CA LYS A 39 12.42 -15.89 6.29
C LYS A 39 13.00 -14.51 6.08
N SER A 40 13.01 -14.02 4.84
CA SER A 40 13.49 -12.70 4.47
C SER A 40 12.43 -11.94 3.67
N ALA A 41 12.14 -10.70 4.06
CA ALA A 41 11.11 -9.89 3.45
C ALA A 41 11.55 -8.45 3.19
N LEU A 42 11.02 -7.84 2.15
CA LEU A 42 11.14 -6.41 1.86
C LEU A 42 9.75 -5.79 1.79
N GLU A 43 9.45 -4.84 2.65
CA GLU A 43 8.22 -4.04 2.57
C GLU A 43 8.46 -2.78 1.75
N PHE A 44 7.69 -2.60 0.69
CA PHE A 44 7.62 -1.35 -0.05
C PHE A 44 6.69 -0.36 0.68
N ALA A 45 7.19 0.87 0.87
CA ALA A 45 6.53 1.89 1.68
C ALA A 45 6.22 1.39 3.10
N VAL A 46 7.26 0.99 3.83
CA VAL A 46 7.14 0.39 5.17
C VAL A 46 6.39 1.28 6.18
N GLY A 47 6.34 2.58 5.93
CA GLY A 47 5.58 3.54 6.72
C GLY A 47 5.99 3.57 8.19
N THR A 48 4.99 3.46 9.06
CA THR A 48 5.18 3.40 10.52
C THR A 48 5.47 1.99 11.04
N GLY A 49 5.74 1.02 10.14
CA GLY A 49 6.03 -0.36 10.48
C GLY A 49 4.81 -1.19 10.91
N ARG A 50 3.62 -0.80 10.47
CA ARG A 50 2.36 -1.48 10.86
C ARG A 50 2.40 -2.99 10.61
N ILE A 51 3.00 -3.43 9.50
CA ILE A 51 3.15 -4.86 9.16
C ILE A 51 4.59 -5.33 9.39
N ALA A 52 5.61 -4.51 9.07
CA ALA A 52 7.01 -4.89 9.26
C ALA A 52 7.33 -5.32 10.69
N LEU A 53 6.87 -4.55 11.69
CA LEU A 53 7.17 -4.84 13.10
C LEU A 53 6.60 -6.18 13.58
N PRO A 54 5.29 -6.45 13.46
CA PRO A 54 4.75 -7.75 13.87
C PRO A 54 5.26 -8.91 13.00
N LEU A 55 5.57 -8.68 11.72
CA LEU A 55 6.18 -9.71 10.87
C LEU A 55 7.60 -10.05 11.33
N ALA A 56 8.39 -9.06 11.76
CA ALA A 56 9.70 -9.27 12.35
C ALA A 56 9.59 -10.04 13.69
N GLN A 57 8.60 -9.70 14.52
CA GLN A 57 8.31 -10.44 15.76
C GLN A 57 7.89 -11.91 15.49
N ALA A 58 7.28 -12.18 14.35
CA ALA A 58 6.97 -13.54 13.88
C ALA A 58 8.19 -14.31 13.35
N GLY A 59 9.39 -13.71 13.37
CA GLY A 59 10.66 -14.36 13.02
C GLY A 59 11.05 -14.27 11.56
N VAL A 60 10.52 -13.28 10.83
CA VAL A 60 10.94 -12.94 9.46
C VAL A 60 11.90 -11.75 9.51
N ALA A 61 13.05 -11.84 8.86
CA ALA A 61 13.96 -10.70 8.72
C ALA A 61 13.38 -9.71 7.71
N VAL A 62 12.97 -8.52 8.17
CA VAL A 62 12.28 -7.51 7.36
C VAL A 62 13.18 -6.31 7.12
N ASP A 63 13.34 -5.92 5.85
CA ASP A 63 13.87 -4.62 5.43
C ASP A 63 12.71 -3.77 4.87
N GLY A 64 12.88 -2.45 4.80
CA GLY A 64 11.89 -1.53 4.26
C GLY A 64 12.46 -0.54 3.24
N ILE A 65 11.63 -0.11 2.31
CA ILE A 65 11.83 1.10 1.50
C ILE A 65 10.77 2.11 1.91
N GLU A 66 11.15 3.37 2.19
CA GLU A 66 10.19 4.43 2.56
C GLU A 66 10.62 5.78 1.99
N LEU A 67 9.65 6.56 1.51
CA LEU A 67 9.89 7.89 0.97
C LEU A 67 9.78 8.97 2.03
N SER A 68 8.90 8.79 3.04
CA SER A 68 8.64 9.77 4.08
C SER A 68 9.54 9.59 5.31
N PRO A 69 10.44 10.55 5.60
CA PRO A 69 11.25 10.49 6.82
C PRO A 69 10.41 10.59 8.09
N HIS A 70 9.22 11.19 8.01
CA HIS A 70 8.30 11.32 9.15
C HIS A 70 7.67 9.98 9.52
N MET A 71 7.33 9.16 8.52
CA MET A 71 6.82 7.81 8.74
C MET A 71 7.89 6.93 9.38
N VAL A 72 9.12 6.98 8.88
CA VAL A 72 10.25 6.24 9.47
C VAL A 72 10.52 6.71 10.91
N ALA A 73 10.54 8.02 11.17
CA ALA A 73 10.72 8.54 12.51
C ALA A 73 9.66 8.00 13.48
N ARG A 74 8.40 7.93 13.03
CA ARG A 74 7.31 7.35 13.82
C ARG A 74 7.50 5.85 14.07
N MET A 75 8.00 5.10 13.10
CA MET A 75 8.34 3.68 13.30
C MET A 75 9.44 3.51 14.35
N ARG A 76 10.47 4.35 14.33
CA ARG A 76 11.61 4.31 15.29
C ARG A 76 11.18 4.53 16.74
N GLU A 77 10.05 5.18 16.99
CA GLU A 77 9.49 5.34 18.34
C GLU A 77 8.86 4.06 18.90
N LYS A 78 8.68 3.02 18.09
CA LYS A 78 8.01 1.77 18.47
C LYS A 78 9.04 0.69 18.86
N PRO A 79 8.68 -0.25 19.76
CA PRO A 79 9.52 -1.39 20.08
C PRO A 79 9.93 -2.17 18.82
N GLY A 80 11.24 -2.41 18.64
CA GLY A 80 11.79 -3.08 17.46
C GLY A 80 11.89 -2.20 16.21
N GLY A 81 11.43 -0.94 16.29
CA GLY A 81 11.48 -0.02 15.15
C GLY A 81 12.90 0.27 14.66
N ASP A 82 13.88 0.35 15.56
CA ASP A 82 15.29 0.57 15.22
C ASP A 82 15.94 -0.64 14.55
N ASP A 83 15.39 -1.83 14.75
CA ASP A 83 15.92 -3.10 14.22
C ASP A 83 15.54 -3.33 12.74
N ILE A 84 14.57 -2.58 12.19
CA ILE A 84 14.17 -2.70 10.78
C ILE A 84 15.08 -1.82 9.91
N PRO A 85 15.96 -2.37 9.06
CA PRO A 85 16.73 -1.57 8.11
C PRO A 85 15.81 -0.88 7.11
N VAL A 86 15.96 0.44 6.92
CA VAL A 86 15.16 1.21 5.96
C VAL A 86 16.05 1.91 4.96
N THR A 87 15.81 1.68 3.68
CA THR A 87 16.39 2.44 2.59
C THR A 87 15.42 3.57 2.20
N MET A 88 15.87 4.82 2.38
CA MET A 88 15.05 5.98 2.00
C MET A 88 14.96 6.11 0.48
N GLY A 89 13.74 6.18 -0.05
CA GLY A 89 13.52 6.38 -1.48
C GLY A 89 12.15 5.96 -1.98
N ASP A 90 11.98 6.08 -3.30
CA ASP A 90 10.76 5.75 -4.01
C ASP A 90 10.71 4.23 -4.32
N MET A 91 9.65 3.56 -3.89
CA MET A 91 9.44 2.13 -4.09
C MET A 91 9.41 1.70 -5.57
N SER A 92 9.19 2.62 -6.50
CA SER A 92 9.20 2.29 -7.94
C SER A 92 10.61 2.13 -8.52
N GLN A 93 11.68 2.54 -7.79
CA GLN A 93 13.02 2.57 -8.36
C GLN A 93 14.16 2.31 -7.36
N THR A 94 13.92 2.49 -6.06
CA THR A 94 14.97 2.36 -5.05
C THR A 94 15.35 0.91 -4.84
N GLY A 95 16.65 0.62 -4.92
CA GLY A 95 17.19 -0.71 -4.66
C GLY A 95 17.84 -0.81 -3.29
N THR A 96 17.72 -1.98 -2.64
CA THR A 96 18.41 -2.31 -1.38
C THR A 96 19.76 -3.01 -1.61
N GLY A 97 20.02 -3.48 -2.83
CA GLY A 97 21.19 -4.31 -3.17
C GLY A 97 21.09 -5.76 -2.69
N ARG A 98 19.92 -6.19 -2.20
CA ARG A 98 19.66 -7.54 -1.66
C ARG A 98 18.47 -8.18 -2.38
N THR A 99 18.32 -9.49 -2.22
CA THR A 99 17.15 -10.25 -2.65
C THR A 99 16.45 -10.91 -1.46
N TYR A 100 15.15 -11.17 -1.60
CA TYR A 100 14.27 -11.60 -0.53
C TYR A 100 13.36 -12.73 -1.01
N ASP A 101 12.92 -13.58 -0.08
CA ASP A 101 11.90 -14.61 -0.33
C ASP A 101 10.53 -13.98 -0.58
N LEU A 102 10.31 -12.81 0.05
CA LEU A 102 9.07 -12.07 -0.02
C LEU A 102 9.34 -10.58 -0.28
N VAL A 103 8.73 -10.02 -1.31
CA VAL A 103 8.53 -8.57 -1.45
C VAL A 103 7.04 -8.31 -1.29
N TYR A 104 6.65 -7.31 -0.52
CA TYR A 104 5.22 -7.04 -0.34
C TYR A 104 4.88 -5.56 -0.29
N LEU A 105 3.65 -5.28 -0.67
CA LEU A 105 3.06 -3.95 -0.76
C LEU A 105 1.58 -4.04 -0.39
N VAL A 106 1.22 -3.51 0.76
CA VAL A 106 -0.11 -3.67 1.34
C VAL A 106 -0.89 -2.36 1.40
N TYR A 107 -2.16 -2.47 1.67
CA TYR A 107 -3.07 -1.36 1.95
C TYR A 107 -3.14 -0.29 0.84
N ASN A 108 -3.44 -0.71 -0.38
CA ASN A 108 -3.60 0.18 -1.53
C ASN A 108 -2.37 1.03 -1.88
N THR A 109 -1.23 0.82 -1.26
CA THR A 109 -0.07 1.73 -1.36
C THR A 109 0.43 1.89 -2.79
N ILE A 110 0.26 0.89 -3.66
CA ILE A 110 0.61 0.99 -5.09
C ILE A 110 -0.13 2.14 -5.79
N THR A 111 -1.32 2.51 -5.32
CA THR A 111 -2.12 3.59 -5.91
C THR A 111 -1.52 4.98 -5.69
N ASN A 112 -0.56 5.13 -4.75
CA ASN A 112 0.20 6.37 -4.55
C ASN A 112 1.18 6.66 -5.71
N LEU A 113 1.48 5.66 -6.55
CA LEU A 113 2.21 5.84 -7.81
C LEU A 113 1.22 6.33 -8.88
N LEU A 114 1.34 7.62 -9.23
CA LEU A 114 0.32 8.35 -9.99
C LEU A 114 0.38 8.15 -11.49
N THR A 115 1.34 7.39 -12.00
CA THR A 115 1.41 7.05 -13.42
C THR A 115 1.45 5.53 -13.62
N GLN A 116 0.96 5.07 -14.76
CA GLN A 116 1.04 3.66 -15.14
C GLN A 116 2.49 3.18 -15.17
N ASP A 117 3.39 4.00 -15.73
CA ASP A 117 4.81 3.69 -15.81
C ASP A 117 5.46 3.54 -14.43
N ASP A 118 5.08 4.35 -13.43
CA ASP A 118 5.58 4.21 -12.06
C ASP A 118 5.08 2.92 -11.42
N GLN A 119 3.83 2.54 -11.66
CA GLN A 119 3.29 1.27 -11.17
C GLN A 119 3.97 0.08 -11.84
N VAL A 120 4.22 0.13 -13.16
CA VAL A 120 5.02 -0.89 -13.87
C VAL A 120 6.42 -0.98 -13.28
N ARG A 121 7.11 0.16 -13.10
CA ARG A 121 8.45 0.20 -12.48
C ARG A 121 8.46 -0.39 -11.07
N CYS A 122 7.37 -0.22 -10.30
CA CYS A 122 7.25 -0.85 -8.98
C CYS A 122 7.25 -2.39 -9.08
N PHE A 123 6.52 -2.96 -10.04
CA PHE A 123 6.56 -4.40 -10.31
C PHE A 123 7.94 -4.88 -10.76
N GLU A 124 8.61 -4.13 -11.65
CA GLU A 124 9.98 -4.43 -12.07
C GLU A 124 10.95 -4.33 -10.90
N ASN A 125 10.76 -3.35 -10.01
CA ASN A 125 11.57 -3.21 -8.81
C ASN A 125 11.35 -4.39 -7.86
N ALA A 126 10.10 -4.82 -7.66
CA ALA A 126 9.80 -6.02 -6.88
C ALA A 126 10.48 -7.25 -7.48
N ALA A 127 10.37 -7.46 -8.81
CA ALA A 127 11.02 -8.57 -9.49
C ALA A 127 12.55 -8.59 -9.29
N ARG A 128 13.22 -7.43 -9.31
CA ARG A 128 14.67 -7.33 -9.05
C ARG A 128 15.07 -7.74 -7.63
N HIS A 129 14.18 -7.57 -6.67
CA HIS A 129 14.41 -7.91 -5.26
C HIS A 129 14.00 -9.34 -4.88
N LEU A 130 13.42 -10.12 -5.79
CA LEU A 130 13.05 -11.51 -5.50
C LEU A 130 14.23 -12.46 -5.65
N THR A 131 14.35 -13.42 -4.72
CA THR A 131 15.11 -14.66 -4.93
C THR A 131 14.48 -15.47 -6.09
N PRO A 132 15.16 -16.51 -6.64
CA PRO A 132 14.57 -17.32 -7.71
C PRO A 132 13.19 -17.87 -7.39
N ASP A 133 12.96 -18.30 -6.15
CA ASP A 133 11.70 -18.88 -5.66
C ASP A 133 10.84 -17.86 -4.88
N GLY A 134 11.26 -16.61 -4.84
CA GLY A 134 10.59 -15.55 -4.10
C GLY A 134 9.27 -15.11 -4.72
N VAL A 135 8.42 -14.48 -3.91
CA VAL A 135 7.12 -13.98 -4.34
C VAL A 135 6.95 -12.49 -4.08
N PHE A 136 6.18 -11.83 -4.95
CA PHE A 136 5.69 -10.48 -4.73
C PHE A 136 4.22 -10.53 -4.35
N VAL A 137 3.88 -10.00 -3.17
CA VAL A 137 2.51 -9.91 -2.67
C VAL A 137 2.03 -8.48 -2.71
N VAL A 138 0.90 -8.22 -3.37
CA VAL A 138 0.28 -6.91 -3.42
C VAL A 138 -1.19 -6.98 -3.03
N GLU A 139 -1.59 -6.11 -2.09
CA GLU A 139 -2.98 -5.89 -1.73
C GLU A 139 -3.47 -4.57 -2.29
N CYS A 140 -4.65 -4.60 -2.92
CA CYS A 140 -5.31 -3.40 -3.40
C CYS A 140 -6.83 -3.55 -3.39
N GLY A 141 -7.55 -2.46 -3.08
CA GLY A 141 -8.99 -2.36 -3.24
C GLY A 141 -9.38 -2.36 -4.71
N LEU A 142 -10.60 -2.80 -4.98
CA LEU A 142 -11.17 -2.70 -6.31
C LEU A 142 -11.83 -1.33 -6.51
N PRO A 143 -11.62 -0.67 -7.65
CA PRO A 143 -12.21 0.64 -7.94
C PRO A 143 -13.71 0.54 -8.24
N SER A 144 -14.53 0.34 -7.20
CA SER A 144 -15.99 0.17 -7.29
C SER A 144 -16.73 1.40 -7.83
N TRP A 145 -16.12 2.58 -7.70
CA TRP A 145 -16.69 3.86 -8.14
C TRP A 145 -16.61 4.09 -9.65
N VAL A 146 -15.86 3.31 -10.40
CA VAL A 146 -15.79 3.43 -11.87
C VAL A 146 -17.17 3.24 -12.53
N ALA A 147 -18.03 2.45 -11.92
CA ALA A 147 -19.41 2.24 -12.38
C ALA A 147 -20.40 3.37 -11.96
N ARG A 148 -19.96 4.37 -11.20
CA ARG A 148 -20.84 5.47 -10.76
C ARG A 148 -21.18 6.39 -11.94
N PRO A 149 -22.44 6.87 -12.04
CA PRO A 149 -22.89 7.69 -13.17
C PRO A 149 -22.29 9.10 -13.18
N ARG A 150 -21.65 9.51 -12.09
CA ARG A 150 -20.98 10.82 -11.95
C ARG A 150 -19.56 10.61 -11.48
N HIS A 151 -18.64 11.40 -12.02
CA HIS A 151 -17.22 11.39 -11.66
C HIS A 151 -16.92 12.11 -10.34
N GLN A 152 -17.90 12.80 -9.75
CA GLN A 152 -17.80 13.41 -8.41
C GLN A 152 -18.86 12.78 -7.52
N PHE A 153 -18.43 12.35 -6.33
CA PHE A 153 -19.30 11.66 -5.38
C PHE A 153 -18.80 11.84 -3.94
N ILE A 154 -19.69 11.59 -3.01
CA ILE A 154 -19.37 11.61 -1.58
C ILE A 154 -19.74 10.24 -1.02
N ASP A 155 -18.82 9.67 -0.26
CA ASP A 155 -19.06 8.51 0.56
C ASP A 155 -19.02 8.92 2.04
N VAL A 156 -19.91 8.33 2.83
CA VAL A 156 -19.91 8.54 4.27
C VAL A 156 -19.06 7.45 4.90
N GLU A 157 -17.94 7.84 5.52
CA GLU A 157 -17.02 6.92 6.18
C GLU A 157 -17.44 6.63 7.62
N ALA A 158 -17.86 7.66 8.35
CA ALA A 158 -18.35 7.51 9.71
C ALA A 158 -19.38 8.58 10.06
N VAL A 159 -20.38 8.18 10.87
CA VAL A 159 -21.35 9.08 11.52
C VAL A 159 -21.31 8.81 13.00
N GLU A 160 -20.70 9.73 13.75
CA GLU A 160 -20.57 9.68 15.20
C GLU A 160 -21.33 10.82 15.86
N VAL A 161 -21.50 10.75 17.18
CA VAL A 161 -22.26 11.78 17.96
C VAL A 161 -21.56 13.15 17.90
N ASP A 162 -20.24 13.16 17.86
CA ASP A 162 -19.40 14.37 17.96
C ASP A 162 -18.73 14.76 16.64
N HIS A 163 -18.77 13.88 15.62
CA HIS A 163 -18.20 14.17 14.31
C HIS A 163 -18.78 13.29 13.19
N VAL A 164 -18.56 13.75 11.96
CA VAL A 164 -18.76 12.94 10.74
C VAL A 164 -17.47 12.92 9.94
N ARG A 165 -17.22 11.80 9.24
CA ARG A 165 -16.14 11.66 8.26
C ARG A 165 -16.73 11.34 6.89
N LEU A 166 -16.29 12.10 5.90
CA LEU A 166 -16.74 11.99 4.52
C LEU A 166 -15.53 11.86 3.60
N ASP A 167 -15.65 11.01 2.59
CA ASP A 167 -14.72 10.96 1.46
C ASP A 167 -15.36 11.72 0.30
N VAL A 168 -14.79 12.86 -0.03
CA VAL A 168 -15.24 13.71 -1.15
C VAL A 168 -14.31 13.47 -2.33
N ASN A 169 -14.88 12.89 -3.38
CA ASN A 169 -14.13 12.23 -4.44
C ASN A 169 -14.37 12.86 -5.81
N ARG A 170 -13.33 12.90 -6.64
CA ARG A 170 -13.38 13.15 -8.07
C ARG A 170 -12.51 12.14 -8.81
N PHE A 171 -13.12 11.32 -9.64
CA PHE A 171 -12.42 10.32 -10.47
C PHE A 171 -12.33 10.79 -11.92
N ASP A 172 -11.14 10.75 -12.49
CA ASP A 172 -10.90 10.97 -13.92
C ASP A 172 -10.65 9.63 -14.62
N PRO A 173 -11.62 9.10 -15.40
CA PRO A 173 -11.46 7.80 -16.06
C PRO A 173 -10.41 7.80 -17.17
N SER A 174 -10.02 8.97 -17.71
CA SER A 174 -9.03 9.07 -18.78
C SER A 174 -7.60 8.86 -18.27
N THR A 175 -7.35 9.23 -17.02
CA THR A 175 -6.04 9.09 -16.34
C THR A 175 -6.07 8.04 -15.23
N GLN A 176 -7.26 7.55 -14.86
CA GLN A 176 -7.53 6.69 -13.72
C GLN A 176 -7.14 7.33 -12.37
N ILE A 177 -7.06 8.64 -12.32
CA ILE A 177 -6.75 9.39 -11.10
C ILE A 177 -8.02 9.61 -10.27
N LEU A 178 -7.91 9.26 -9.00
CA LEU A 178 -8.85 9.63 -7.95
C LEU A 178 -8.24 10.74 -7.10
N ASP A 179 -8.85 11.93 -7.14
CA ASP A 179 -8.63 12.98 -6.14
C ASP A 179 -9.64 12.75 -5.01
N GLU A 180 -9.15 12.45 -3.82
CA GLU A 180 -9.96 12.18 -2.65
C GLU A 180 -9.63 13.17 -1.54
N ASN A 181 -10.63 13.59 -0.79
CA ASN A 181 -10.47 14.44 0.37
C ASN A 181 -11.21 13.81 1.55
N HIS A 182 -10.46 13.34 2.53
CA HIS A 182 -11.00 12.89 3.80
C HIS A 182 -11.41 14.10 4.63
N VAL A 183 -12.71 14.37 4.71
CA VAL A 183 -13.25 15.54 5.40
C VAL A 183 -13.79 15.11 6.76
N ARG A 184 -13.21 15.64 7.83
CA ARG A 184 -13.74 15.52 9.19
C ARG A 184 -14.45 16.82 9.58
N ILE A 185 -15.70 16.72 10.01
CA ILE A 185 -16.52 17.82 10.52
C ILE A 185 -16.85 17.53 11.98
N SER A 186 -16.48 18.42 12.89
CA SER A 186 -16.74 18.31 14.34
C SER A 186 -17.01 19.69 14.93
N ALA A 187 -17.25 19.75 16.25
CA ALA A 187 -17.39 21.02 16.96
C ALA A 187 -16.13 21.90 16.89
N ASP A 188 -14.95 21.30 16.71
CA ASP A 188 -13.67 22.00 16.57
C ASP A 188 -13.45 22.59 15.16
N GLY A 189 -14.36 22.34 14.22
CA GLY A 189 -14.32 22.85 12.85
C GLY A 189 -14.22 21.75 11.79
N ILE A 190 -13.75 22.14 10.61
CA ILE A 190 -13.61 21.27 9.43
C ILE A 190 -12.12 21.05 9.15
N ARG A 191 -11.74 19.80 8.93
CA ARG A 191 -10.39 19.42 8.52
C ARG A 191 -10.44 18.68 7.19
N PHE A 192 -9.45 18.95 6.34
CA PHE A 192 -9.27 18.32 5.04
C PHE A 192 -8.00 17.47 5.02
N GLY A 193 -8.12 16.26 4.53
CA GLY A 193 -7.00 15.34 4.31
C GLY A 193 -6.92 14.92 2.84
N PRO A 194 -6.37 15.77 1.94
CA PRO A 194 -6.34 15.45 0.52
C PRO A 194 -5.34 14.34 0.21
N ILE A 195 -5.75 13.38 -0.60
CA ILE A 195 -4.91 12.35 -1.19
C ILE A 195 -5.22 12.23 -2.68
N LYS A 196 -4.21 11.85 -3.45
CA LYS A 196 -4.34 11.56 -4.88
C LYS A 196 -3.81 10.17 -5.14
N THR A 197 -4.59 9.36 -5.85
CA THR A 197 -4.24 7.98 -6.15
C THR A 197 -4.53 7.63 -7.61
N ARG A 198 -3.77 6.71 -8.20
CA ARG A 198 -4.07 6.11 -9.50
C ARG A 198 -4.65 4.72 -9.29
N GLN A 199 -5.82 4.51 -9.85
CA GLN A 199 -6.57 3.27 -9.71
C GLN A 199 -6.27 2.32 -10.86
N ALA A 200 -6.16 1.02 -10.55
CA ALA A 200 -5.98 -0.03 -11.54
C ALA A 200 -6.80 -1.27 -11.16
N TYR A 201 -7.25 -2.02 -12.16
CA TYR A 201 -7.91 -3.31 -11.94
C TYR A 201 -6.90 -4.44 -11.82
N PRO A 202 -7.28 -5.58 -11.20
CA PRO A 202 -6.42 -6.76 -11.11
C PRO A 202 -5.86 -7.24 -12.46
N SER A 203 -6.61 -7.09 -13.55
CA SER A 203 -6.13 -7.41 -14.90
C SER A 203 -4.98 -6.49 -15.36
N GLU A 204 -4.97 -5.24 -14.94
CA GLU A 204 -3.87 -4.31 -15.20
C GLU A 204 -2.63 -4.66 -14.35
N PHE A 205 -2.82 -5.08 -13.09
CA PHE A 205 -1.75 -5.64 -12.26
C PHE A 205 -1.12 -6.88 -12.92
N ASP A 206 -1.92 -7.77 -13.54
CA ASP A 206 -1.40 -8.94 -14.23
C ASP A 206 -0.57 -8.57 -15.47
N LEU A 207 -0.94 -7.49 -16.19
CA LEU A 207 -0.14 -6.96 -17.30
C LEU A 207 1.18 -6.35 -16.78
N MET A 208 1.15 -5.58 -15.69
CA MET A 208 2.36 -5.03 -15.07
C MET A 208 3.30 -6.15 -14.61
N ALA A 209 2.74 -7.21 -14.00
CA ALA A 209 3.50 -8.39 -13.59
C ALA A 209 4.17 -9.07 -14.80
N ARG A 210 3.45 -9.27 -15.90
CA ARG A 210 4.01 -9.86 -17.14
C ARG A 210 5.13 -9.02 -17.73
N ILE A 211 5.00 -7.69 -17.75
CA ILE A 211 6.05 -6.77 -18.19
C ILE A 211 7.30 -6.92 -17.31
N ALA A 212 7.11 -7.08 -15.98
CA ALA A 212 8.19 -7.29 -15.02
C ALA A 212 8.78 -8.71 -15.00
N GLY A 213 8.34 -9.61 -15.89
CA GLY A 213 8.78 -11.01 -15.91
C GLY A 213 8.21 -11.85 -14.77
N LEU A 214 7.06 -11.46 -14.24
CA LEU A 214 6.32 -12.18 -13.21
C LEU A 214 5.03 -12.78 -13.79
N ARG A 215 4.48 -13.79 -13.10
CA ARG A 215 3.16 -14.36 -13.39
C ARG A 215 2.33 -14.45 -12.11
N LEU A 216 1.02 -14.36 -12.27
CA LEU A 216 0.11 -14.58 -11.14
C LEU A 216 0.19 -16.05 -10.70
N ARG A 217 0.49 -16.27 -9.42
CA ARG A 217 0.44 -17.57 -8.76
C ARG A 217 -0.93 -17.83 -8.16
N GLU A 218 -1.44 -16.86 -7.37
CA GLU A 218 -2.77 -16.94 -6.78
C GLU A 218 -3.34 -15.54 -6.53
N ARG A 219 -4.68 -15.46 -6.44
CA ARG A 219 -5.41 -14.25 -6.04
C ARG A 219 -6.52 -14.60 -5.08
N ARG A 220 -6.62 -13.84 -3.99
CA ARG A 220 -7.62 -14.00 -2.93
C ARG A 220 -8.39 -12.71 -2.74
N GLY A 221 -9.60 -12.80 -2.15
CA GLY A 221 -10.46 -11.67 -1.81
C GLY A 221 -10.07 -10.98 -0.49
N GLY A 222 -9.16 -11.57 0.28
CA GLY A 222 -8.67 -11.07 1.56
C GLY A 222 -7.56 -11.95 2.13
N TRP A 223 -7.16 -11.64 3.38
CA TRP A 223 -6.00 -12.26 4.03
C TRP A 223 -6.27 -13.63 4.65
N ASN A 224 -7.56 -13.97 4.90
CA ASN A 224 -7.97 -15.23 5.53
C ASN A 224 -8.30 -16.33 4.51
N GLY A 225 -7.84 -16.19 3.27
CA GLY A 225 -8.05 -17.17 2.23
C GLY A 225 -9.39 -17.07 1.53
N GLU A 226 -10.09 -15.97 1.69
CA GLU A 226 -11.36 -15.72 1.00
C GLU A 226 -11.18 -15.82 -0.52
N PRO A 227 -12.07 -16.51 -1.24
CA PRO A 227 -11.98 -16.59 -2.69
C PRO A 227 -12.17 -15.20 -3.32
N PHE A 228 -11.42 -14.93 -4.39
CA PHE A 228 -11.62 -13.73 -5.19
C PHE A 228 -12.80 -13.96 -6.15
N VAL A 229 -13.89 -13.24 -5.91
CA VAL A 229 -15.17 -13.36 -6.63
C VAL A 229 -15.70 -11.99 -7.06
N ALA A 230 -16.81 -11.97 -7.80
CA ALA A 230 -17.40 -10.73 -8.33
C ALA A 230 -17.73 -9.68 -7.25
N ASP A 231 -18.07 -10.12 -6.05
CA ASP A 231 -18.43 -9.24 -4.93
C ASP A 231 -17.22 -8.87 -4.04
N SER A 232 -16.02 -9.32 -4.39
CA SER A 232 -14.81 -8.94 -3.67
C SER A 232 -14.59 -7.43 -3.74
N ARG A 233 -14.23 -6.83 -2.62
CA ARG A 233 -13.94 -5.38 -2.54
C ARG A 233 -12.46 -5.06 -2.65
N ARG A 234 -11.62 -6.06 -2.46
CA ARG A 234 -10.15 -5.99 -2.56
C ARG A 234 -9.61 -7.29 -3.11
N HIS A 235 -8.35 -7.29 -3.46
CA HIS A 235 -7.60 -8.48 -3.80
C HIS A 235 -6.25 -8.52 -3.10
N VAL A 236 -5.82 -9.71 -2.76
CA VAL A 236 -4.45 -10.06 -2.37
C VAL A 236 -3.92 -10.95 -3.48
N SER A 237 -2.97 -10.43 -4.24
CA SER A 237 -2.39 -11.14 -5.37
C SER A 237 -0.95 -11.52 -5.08
N VAL A 238 -0.61 -12.76 -5.32
CA VAL A 238 0.73 -13.32 -5.19
C VAL A 238 1.29 -13.56 -6.58
N TYR A 239 2.42 -12.95 -6.89
CA TYR A 239 3.14 -13.12 -8.14
C TYR A 239 4.48 -13.80 -7.88
N GLU A 240 4.91 -14.62 -8.82
CA GLU A 240 6.20 -15.30 -8.81
C GLU A 240 6.91 -15.09 -10.15
N ARG A 241 8.19 -15.43 -10.24
CA ARG A 241 8.92 -15.35 -11.53
C ARG A 241 8.22 -16.20 -12.57
N ALA A 242 8.08 -15.67 -13.78
CA ALA A 242 7.72 -16.47 -14.93
C ALA A 242 8.88 -17.45 -15.26
N ALA A 243 8.53 -18.69 -15.61
CA ALA A 243 9.51 -19.71 -16.00
C ALA A 243 10.17 -19.35 -17.33
#